data_fee118ca9f67c7d78fcc4385fef50f77
#
_entry.id   fee118ca9f67c7d78fcc4385fef50f77
#
_cell.length_a   1.000
_cell.length_b   1.000
_cell.length_c   1.000
_cell.angle_alpha   90.00
_cell.angle_beta   90.00
_cell.angle_gamma   90.00
#
_symmetry.space_group_name_H-M   'P 1'
#
loop_
_entity.id
_entity.type
_entity.pdbx_description
1 polymer ?
#
loop_
_entity_poly.entity_id
_entity_poly.type
_entity_poly.pdbx_seq_one_letter_code
_entity_poly.pdbx_strand_id
1 'polypeptide(L)'
;MDFLEKFSTPQECSQASPALIIEAWEGLGYNRRALNLHRAASIIVENYHGVVPDSLDELLQLPGIGPYTARAILCFAYEKDIGVVDVNTKRVISRITGELLPPQELQRRADELVPQGKGWIWNQALMDLGSGICKARGVDCVNCPLKKFCLWGGEGIDPVEQRNKSKRPSMKFEGSDRQGRGRLINVLRKRLVSSSELEEIMGWKGDPERCERIVNGLIKDGLVECNVKKEYSLPS
;
A
#
# COMPACT_ATOMS: atom_id res chain seq x y z
N MET A 1 -2.31 13.09 16.36
CA MET A 1 -1.42 14.02 15.64
C MET A 1 -1.20 13.45 14.25
N ASP A 2 -1.50 14.20 13.22
CA ASP A 2 -1.35 13.73 11.84
C ASP A 2 0.15 13.62 11.50
N PHE A 3 0.54 12.62 10.70
CA PHE A 3 1.91 12.44 10.24
C PHE A 3 2.43 13.67 9.50
N LEU A 4 1.57 14.28 8.68
CA LEU A 4 1.91 15.48 7.91
C LEU A 4 2.04 16.75 8.75
N GLU A 5 1.45 16.80 9.94
CA GLU A 5 1.70 17.90 10.88
C GLU A 5 3.10 17.84 11.50
N LYS A 6 3.64 16.63 11.66
CA LYS A 6 5.01 16.43 12.19
C LYS A 6 6.08 16.56 11.11
N PHE A 7 5.79 16.14 9.90
CA PHE A 7 6.74 16.08 8.79
C PHE A 7 6.07 16.65 7.55
N SER A 8 6.02 17.98 7.45
CA SER A 8 5.35 18.68 6.35
C SER A 8 6.18 18.76 5.07
N THR A 9 7.49 18.49 5.19
CA THR A 9 8.43 18.53 4.06
C THR A 9 9.28 17.26 3.98
N PRO A 10 9.83 16.92 2.80
CA PRO A 10 10.82 15.86 2.67
C PRO A 10 12.04 16.08 3.56
N GLN A 11 12.47 17.33 3.77
CA GLN A 11 13.59 17.68 4.63
C GLN A 11 13.34 17.30 6.08
N GLU A 12 12.20 17.68 6.64
CA GLU A 12 11.83 17.33 8.02
C GLU A 12 11.72 15.81 8.18
N CYS A 13 11.12 15.12 7.21
CA CYS A 13 11.01 13.68 7.22
C CYS A 13 12.39 13.00 7.17
N SER A 14 13.31 13.47 6.33
CA SER A 14 14.64 12.88 6.15
C SER A 14 15.57 13.10 7.35
N GLN A 15 15.39 14.18 8.09
CA GLN A 15 16.19 14.53 9.28
C GLN A 15 15.72 13.83 10.57
N ALA A 16 14.51 13.28 10.55
CA ALA A 16 13.98 12.57 11.70
C ALA A 16 14.67 11.20 11.87
N SER A 17 14.76 10.71 13.10
CA SER A 17 15.20 9.32 13.32
C SER A 17 14.15 8.32 12.82
N PRO A 18 14.57 7.13 12.38
CA PRO A 18 13.62 6.07 12.00
C PRO A 18 12.59 5.75 13.10
N ALA A 19 12.99 5.82 14.38
CA ALA A 19 12.06 5.64 15.51
C ALA A 19 10.93 6.66 15.48
N LEU A 20 11.25 7.96 15.34
CA LEU A 20 10.25 9.03 15.30
C LEU A 20 9.27 8.87 14.13
N ILE A 21 9.77 8.41 12.97
CA ILE A 21 8.95 8.12 11.80
C ILE A 21 7.99 6.96 12.08
N ILE A 22 8.47 5.85 12.70
CA ILE A 22 7.65 4.70 13.06
C ILE A 22 6.61 5.09 14.13
N GLU A 23 6.98 5.90 15.10
CA GLU A 23 6.06 6.43 16.13
C GLU A 23 4.94 7.26 15.50
N ALA A 24 5.28 8.22 14.65
CA ALA A 24 4.31 9.07 13.98
C ALA A 24 3.39 8.30 13.01
N TRP A 25 3.82 7.10 12.57
CA TRP A 25 3.04 6.20 11.71
C TRP A 25 2.01 5.36 12.47
N GLU A 26 1.82 5.60 13.77
CA GLU A 26 0.86 4.83 14.59
C GLU A 26 -0.55 4.88 13.96
N GLY A 27 -1.23 3.72 13.94
CA GLY A 27 -2.57 3.59 13.38
C GLY A 27 -2.66 3.42 11.85
N LEU A 28 -1.63 3.82 11.06
CA LEU A 28 -1.65 3.73 9.60
C LEU A 28 -1.35 2.32 9.06
N GLY A 29 -0.83 1.44 9.89
CA GLY A 29 -0.52 0.05 9.53
C GLY A 29 0.64 -0.09 8.52
N TYR A 30 1.08 -1.35 8.30
CA TYR A 30 2.17 -1.64 7.36
C TYR A 30 3.42 -0.78 7.62
N ASN A 31 3.96 -0.85 8.83
CA ASN A 31 5.05 0.01 9.33
C ASN A 31 6.28 0.11 8.40
N ARG A 32 6.55 -0.90 7.55
CA ARG A 32 7.60 -0.82 6.52
C ARG A 32 7.39 0.34 5.55
N ARG A 33 6.14 0.80 5.34
CA ARG A 33 5.87 1.98 4.49
C ARG A 33 6.43 3.25 5.12
N ALA A 34 6.41 3.36 6.44
CA ALA A 34 7.01 4.48 7.16
C ALA A 34 8.51 4.61 6.85
N LEU A 35 9.27 3.52 6.98
CA LEU A 35 10.69 3.50 6.66
C LEU A 35 10.98 3.75 5.18
N ASN A 36 10.15 3.21 4.29
CA ASN A 36 10.29 3.48 2.85
C ASN A 36 10.04 4.96 2.54
N LEU A 37 9.04 5.58 3.19
CA LEU A 37 8.79 7.01 3.04
C LEU A 37 9.96 7.85 3.54
N HIS A 38 10.53 7.51 4.70
CA HIS A 38 11.73 8.16 5.25
C HIS A 38 12.92 8.05 4.28
N ARG A 39 13.21 6.85 3.78
CA ARG A 39 14.28 6.63 2.79
C ARG A 39 14.03 7.36 1.47
N ALA A 40 12.78 7.39 1.02
CA ALA A 40 12.40 8.15 -0.17
C ALA A 40 12.61 9.65 0.04
N ALA A 41 12.24 10.18 1.23
CA ALA A 41 12.46 11.57 1.58
C ALA A 41 13.97 11.93 1.58
N SER A 42 14.84 11.06 2.10
CA SER A 42 16.30 11.25 2.06
C SER A 42 16.80 11.34 0.62
N ILE A 43 16.40 10.42 -0.25
CA ILE A 43 16.78 10.44 -1.68
C ILE A 43 16.23 11.69 -2.38
N ILE A 44 15.00 12.11 -2.07
CA ILE A 44 14.41 13.33 -2.64
C ILE A 44 15.20 14.56 -2.23
N VAL A 45 15.65 14.64 -0.99
CA VAL A 45 16.48 15.75 -0.52
C VAL A 45 17.86 15.74 -1.20
N GLU A 46 18.52 14.59 -1.24
CA GLU A 46 19.87 14.43 -1.76
C GLU A 46 19.96 14.60 -3.27
N ASN A 47 19.05 13.98 -4.03
CA ASN A 47 19.15 13.86 -5.47
C ASN A 47 18.23 14.82 -6.23
N TYR A 48 17.16 15.31 -5.58
CA TYR A 48 16.13 16.13 -6.21
C TYR A 48 15.89 17.47 -5.48
N HIS A 49 16.86 17.92 -4.66
CA HIS A 49 16.81 19.20 -3.94
C HIS A 49 15.55 19.41 -3.11
N GLY A 50 14.97 18.33 -2.60
CA GLY A 50 13.75 18.35 -1.78
C GLY A 50 12.44 18.45 -2.57
N VAL A 51 12.51 18.40 -3.91
CA VAL A 51 11.33 18.42 -4.78
C VAL A 51 11.01 16.98 -5.21
N VAL A 52 9.78 16.53 -4.98
CA VAL A 52 9.34 15.20 -5.43
C VAL A 52 9.43 15.15 -6.96
N PRO A 53 10.08 14.14 -7.57
CA PRO A 53 10.18 14.07 -9.03
C PRO A 53 8.81 13.90 -9.70
N ASP A 54 8.66 14.45 -10.89
CA ASP A 54 7.43 14.44 -11.68
C ASP A 54 7.49 13.56 -12.94
N SER A 55 8.47 12.64 -12.98
CA SER A 55 8.58 11.61 -14.01
C SER A 55 8.33 10.22 -13.46
N LEU A 56 7.76 9.33 -14.31
CA LEU A 56 7.46 7.95 -13.90
C LEU A 56 8.73 7.19 -13.53
N ASP A 57 9.76 7.32 -14.33
CA ASP A 57 11.02 6.59 -14.18
C ASP A 57 11.75 6.98 -12.89
N GLU A 58 11.80 8.27 -12.57
CA GLU A 58 12.42 8.76 -11.34
C GLU A 58 11.62 8.35 -10.09
N LEU A 59 10.29 8.44 -10.14
CA LEU A 59 9.44 7.99 -9.04
C LEU A 59 9.62 6.50 -8.76
N LEU A 60 9.81 5.67 -9.79
CA LEU A 60 10.04 4.24 -9.64
C LEU A 60 11.40 3.90 -8.99
N GLN A 61 12.36 4.82 -8.95
CA GLN A 61 13.64 4.65 -8.24
C GLN A 61 13.51 4.86 -6.73
N LEU A 62 12.41 5.48 -6.28
CA LEU A 62 12.21 5.79 -4.86
C LEU A 62 11.77 4.54 -4.07
N PRO A 63 12.33 4.31 -2.87
CA PRO A 63 11.96 3.19 -2.02
C PRO A 63 10.47 3.14 -1.70
N GLY A 64 9.83 1.99 -1.97
CA GLY A 64 8.42 1.78 -1.68
C GLY A 64 7.44 2.40 -2.70
N ILE A 65 7.94 3.05 -3.74
CA ILE A 65 7.15 3.55 -4.85
C ILE A 65 7.11 2.49 -5.96
N GLY A 66 5.96 1.85 -6.10
CA GLY A 66 5.68 0.94 -7.22
C GLY A 66 4.89 1.63 -8.35
N PRO A 67 4.62 0.91 -9.47
CA PRO A 67 3.92 1.48 -10.62
C PRO A 67 2.59 2.16 -10.28
N TYR A 68 1.80 1.57 -9.40
CA TYR A 68 0.55 2.18 -8.91
C TYR A 68 0.81 3.51 -8.20
N THR A 69 1.73 3.53 -7.22
CA THR A 69 2.00 4.72 -6.41
C THR A 69 2.61 5.84 -7.25
N ALA A 70 3.55 5.52 -8.14
CA ALA A 70 4.15 6.49 -9.04
C ALA A 70 3.09 7.16 -9.94
N ARG A 71 2.21 6.36 -10.55
CA ARG A 71 1.12 6.88 -11.39
C ARG A 71 0.09 7.66 -10.59
N ALA A 72 -0.21 7.23 -9.36
CA ALA A 72 -1.09 7.97 -8.45
C ALA A 72 -0.51 9.37 -8.11
N ILE A 73 0.80 9.45 -7.82
CA ILE A 73 1.47 10.73 -7.60
C ILE A 73 1.37 11.62 -8.84
N LEU A 74 1.69 11.09 -10.02
CA LEU A 74 1.65 11.86 -11.26
C LEU A 74 0.24 12.34 -11.60
N CYS A 75 -0.77 11.50 -11.38
CA CYS A 75 -2.16 11.84 -11.66
C CYS A 75 -2.75 12.83 -10.64
N PHE A 76 -2.58 12.53 -9.33
CA PHE A 76 -3.31 13.26 -8.29
C PHE A 76 -2.55 14.46 -7.72
N ALA A 77 -1.20 14.45 -7.76
CA ALA A 77 -0.39 15.57 -7.29
C ALA A 77 0.12 16.46 -8.43
N TYR A 78 0.41 15.87 -9.60
CA TYR A 78 0.91 16.59 -10.77
C TYR A 78 -0.14 16.78 -11.87
N GLU A 79 -1.36 16.30 -11.67
CA GLU A 79 -2.51 16.42 -12.59
C GLU A 79 -2.24 15.92 -14.02
N LYS A 80 -1.32 14.92 -14.16
CA LYS A 80 -1.00 14.34 -15.47
C LYS A 80 -2.12 13.44 -15.96
N ASP A 81 -2.37 13.44 -17.25
CA ASP A 81 -3.36 12.59 -17.92
C ASP A 81 -2.82 11.16 -18.10
N ILE A 82 -2.81 10.39 -17.05
CA ILE A 82 -2.37 8.99 -17.04
C ILE A 82 -3.35 8.10 -16.28
N GLY A 83 -3.44 6.82 -16.66
CA GLY A 83 -4.29 5.84 -16.00
C GLY A 83 -3.68 5.33 -14.69
N VAL A 84 -4.46 5.33 -13.62
CA VAL A 84 -4.09 4.77 -12.31
C VAL A 84 -4.83 3.45 -12.12
N VAL A 85 -4.10 2.33 -12.13
CA VAL A 85 -4.69 0.99 -12.06
C VAL A 85 -4.51 0.41 -10.66
N ASP A 86 -5.55 0.52 -9.83
CA ASP A 86 -5.70 -0.23 -8.59
C ASP A 86 -6.54 -1.52 -8.80
N VAL A 87 -6.86 -2.22 -7.72
CA VAL A 87 -7.69 -3.44 -7.77
C VAL A 87 -9.12 -3.16 -8.23
N ASN A 88 -9.66 -1.96 -7.99
CA ASN A 88 -10.99 -1.54 -8.37
C ASN A 88 -11.02 -1.15 -9.85
N THR A 89 -10.11 -0.28 -10.27
CA THR A 89 -9.95 0.13 -11.68
C THR A 89 -9.70 -1.07 -12.58
N LYS A 90 -8.81 -2.01 -12.16
CA LYS A 90 -8.61 -3.26 -12.87
C LYS A 90 -9.91 -4.03 -13.09
N ARG A 91 -10.73 -4.19 -12.04
CA ARG A 91 -12.00 -4.89 -12.12
C ARG A 91 -12.98 -4.19 -13.06
N VAL A 92 -13.09 -2.86 -12.95
CA VAL A 92 -13.97 -2.04 -13.78
C VAL A 92 -13.57 -2.18 -15.25
N ILE A 93 -12.29 -1.98 -15.59
CA ILE A 93 -11.81 -2.09 -16.98
C ILE A 93 -12.03 -3.52 -17.51
N SER A 94 -11.68 -4.57 -16.73
CA SER A 94 -11.89 -5.95 -17.17
C SER A 94 -13.35 -6.27 -17.49
N ARG A 95 -14.30 -5.72 -16.74
CA ARG A 95 -15.73 -5.89 -16.98
C ARG A 95 -16.22 -5.08 -18.18
N ILE A 96 -15.71 -3.86 -18.35
CA ILE A 96 -16.04 -3.01 -19.52
C ILE A 96 -15.55 -3.68 -20.82
N THR A 97 -14.34 -4.23 -20.83
CA THR A 97 -13.74 -4.91 -22.00
C THR A 97 -14.23 -6.35 -22.18
N GLY A 98 -14.93 -6.92 -21.19
CA GLY A 98 -15.40 -8.30 -21.21
C GLY A 98 -14.30 -9.35 -21.01
N GLU A 99 -13.07 -8.95 -20.72
CA GLU A 99 -11.92 -9.84 -20.62
C GLU A 99 -10.94 -9.47 -19.51
N LEU A 100 -10.16 -10.45 -19.02
CA LEU A 100 -9.10 -10.23 -18.05
C LEU A 100 -7.79 -9.95 -18.78
N LEU A 101 -7.48 -8.66 -18.95
CA LEU A 101 -6.27 -8.21 -19.63
C LEU A 101 -4.98 -8.53 -18.84
N PRO A 102 -3.88 -8.87 -19.53
CA PRO A 102 -2.54 -8.90 -18.94
C PRO A 102 -2.15 -7.52 -18.37
N PRO A 103 -1.25 -7.45 -17.36
CA PRO A 103 -0.95 -6.19 -16.66
C PRO A 103 -0.51 -5.04 -17.59
N GLN A 104 0.32 -5.30 -18.59
CA GLN A 104 0.79 -4.28 -19.53
C GLN A 104 -0.35 -3.76 -20.41
N GLU A 105 -1.17 -4.66 -20.96
CA GLU A 105 -2.32 -4.31 -21.79
C GLU A 105 -3.39 -3.57 -20.99
N LEU A 106 -3.63 -4.01 -19.74
CA LEU A 106 -4.53 -3.33 -18.82
C LEU A 106 -4.08 -1.90 -18.55
N GLN A 107 -2.78 -1.68 -18.34
CA GLN A 107 -2.24 -0.34 -18.11
C GLN A 107 -2.36 0.53 -19.38
N ARG A 108 -2.04 -0.02 -20.55
CA ARG A 108 -2.20 0.67 -21.83
C ARG A 108 -3.65 1.10 -22.04
N ARG A 109 -4.60 0.20 -21.79
CA ARG A 109 -6.04 0.52 -21.87
C ARG A 109 -6.46 1.58 -20.86
N ALA A 110 -5.94 1.52 -19.63
CA ALA A 110 -6.22 2.54 -18.64
C ALA A 110 -5.73 3.92 -19.10
N ASP A 111 -4.54 4.00 -19.70
CA ASP A 111 -3.99 5.25 -20.25
C ASP A 111 -4.82 5.79 -21.42
N GLU A 112 -5.24 4.93 -22.34
CA GLU A 112 -6.06 5.29 -23.52
C GLU A 112 -7.46 5.80 -23.16
N LEU A 113 -8.00 5.36 -22.03
CA LEU A 113 -9.32 5.77 -21.58
C LEU A 113 -9.34 7.11 -20.86
N VAL A 114 -8.18 7.67 -20.51
CA VAL A 114 -8.11 8.98 -19.82
C VAL A 114 -8.42 10.09 -20.81
N PRO A 115 -9.48 10.88 -20.60
CA PRO A 115 -9.75 12.04 -21.45
C PRO A 115 -8.73 13.15 -21.19
N GLN A 116 -8.33 13.84 -22.24
CA GLN A 116 -7.39 14.95 -22.16
C GLN A 116 -7.84 16.05 -21.16
N GLY A 117 -6.96 16.48 -20.28
CA GLY A 117 -7.21 17.46 -19.22
C GLY A 117 -8.16 16.97 -18.12
N LYS A 118 -8.40 15.65 -18.02
CA LYS A 118 -9.35 15.07 -17.07
C LYS A 118 -8.78 13.91 -16.24
N GLY A 119 -7.45 13.73 -16.25
CA GLY A 119 -6.80 12.59 -15.59
C GLY A 119 -7.21 12.41 -14.13
N TRP A 120 -7.17 13.50 -13.36
CA TRP A 120 -7.54 13.49 -11.94
C TRP A 120 -8.98 12.99 -11.73
N ILE A 121 -9.96 13.67 -12.32
CA ILE A 121 -11.37 13.36 -12.11
C ILE A 121 -11.77 12.00 -12.71
N TRP A 122 -11.15 11.61 -13.83
CA TRP A 122 -11.38 10.33 -14.47
C TRP A 122 -10.98 9.16 -13.57
N ASN A 123 -9.76 9.18 -13.04
CA ASN A 123 -9.27 8.11 -12.17
C ASN A 123 -10.04 8.06 -10.85
N GLN A 124 -10.39 9.22 -10.27
CA GLN A 124 -11.23 9.28 -9.08
C GLN A 124 -12.61 8.66 -9.35
N ALA A 125 -13.26 9.02 -10.45
CA ALA A 125 -14.57 8.47 -10.83
C ALA A 125 -14.52 6.94 -11.04
N LEU A 126 -13.45 6.40 -11.63
CA LEU A 126 -13.28 4.96 -11.78
C LEU A 126 -13.11 4.24 -10.43
N MET A 127 -12.36 4.83 -9.49
CA MET A 127 -12.19 4.29 -8.14
C MET A 127 -13.52 4.30 -7.39
N ASP A 128 -14.29 5.39 -7.47
CA ASP A 128 -15.62 5.51 -6.84
C ASP A 128 -16.62 4.53 -7.45
N LEU A 129 -16.64 4.41 -8.77
CA LEU A 129 -17.45 3.41 -9.45
C LEU A 129 -17.11 1.99 -8.99
N GLY A 130 -15.82 1.68 -8.88
CA GLY A 130 -15.35 0.37 -8.44
C GLY A 130 -15.66 0.07 -6.98
N SER A 131 -15.66 1.06 -6.10
CA SER A 131 -15.97 0.90 -4.67
C SER A 131 -17.48 0.93 -4.39
N GLY A 132 -18.24 1.73 -5.13
CA GLY A 132 -19.68 1.97 -4.89
C GLY A 132 -20.60 1.05 -5.69
N ILE A 133 -20.43 0.96 -6.99
CA ILE A 133 -21.36 0.29 -7.93
C ILE A 133 -20.76 -1.01 -8.45
N CYS A 134 -19.61 -0.94 -9.12
CA CYS A 134 -18.96 -2.08 -9.75
C CYS A 134 -18.11 -2.90 -8.74
N LYS A 135 -18.73 -3.29 -7.62
CA LYS A 135 -18.06 -3.99 -6.51
C LYS A 135 -17.58 -5.38 -6.88
N ALA A 136 -16.69 -5.94 -6.05
CA ALA A 136 -16.22 -7.32 -6.19
C ALA A 136 -17.36 -8.35 -5.92
N ARG A 137 -18.30 -8.00 -5.04
CA ARG A 137 -19.51 -8.79 -4.72
C ARG A 137 -20.69 -7.83 -4.60
N GLY A 138 -21.87 -8.28 -5.05
CA GLY A 138 -23.07 -7.43 -5.00
C GLY A 138 -22.95 -6.23 -5.96
N VAL A 139 -22.57 -6.50 -7.21
CA VAL A 139 -22.48 -5.50 -8.28
C VAL A 139 -23.87 -4.95 -8.63
N ASP A 140 -23.99 -3.64 -8.81
CA ASP A 140 -25.22 -2.96 -9.20
C ASP A 140 -25.15 -2.50 -10.67
N CYS A 141 -25.32 -3.44 -11.59
CA CYS A 141 -25.29 -3.15 -13.01
C CYS A 141 -26.53 -2.39 -13.51
N VAL A 142 -27.64 -2.41 -12.75
CA VAL A 142 -28.88 -1.70 -13.13
C VAL A 142 -28.66 -0.18 -13.07
N ASN A 143 -28.00 0.29 -12.01
CA ASN A 143 -27.72 1.70 -11.78
C ASN A 143 -26.33 2.14 -12.30
N CYS A 144 -25.62 1.26 -13.02
CA CYS A 144 -24.27 1.58 -13.49
C CYS A 144 -24.31 2.56 -14.68
N PRO A 145 -23.65 3.73 -14.59
CA PRO A 145 -23.63 4.71 -15.67
C PRO A 145 -22.92 4.19 -16.94
N LEU A 146 -22.04 3.20 -16.78
CA LEU A 146 -21.30 2.58 -17.88
C LEU A 146 -21.98 1.34 -18.47
N LYS A 147 -23.19 0.98 -18.03
CA LYS A 147 -23.89 -0.25 -18.48
C LYS A 147 -23.95 -0.38 -19.99
N LYS A 148 -24.23 0.72 -20.70
CA LYS A 148 -24.36 0.72 -22.16
C LYS A 148 -23.05 0.44 -22.90
N PHE A 149 -21.91 0.64 -22.25
CA PHE A 149 -20.58 0.45 -22.82
C PHE A 149 -19.87 -0.81 -22.28
N CYS A 150 -20.49 -1.47 -21.30
CA CYS A 150 -19.88 -2.60 -20.59
C CYS A 150 -20.19 -3.92 -21.32
N LEU A 151 -19.16 -4.59 -21.82
CA LEU A 151 -19.31 -5.85 -22.54
C LEU A 151 -19.76 -7.01 -21.64
N TRP A 152 -19.43 -6.98 -20.34
CA TRP A 152 -19.95 -7.97 -19.40
C TRP A 152 -21.41 -7.68 -18.99
N GLY A 153 -21.75 -6.41 -18.73
CA GLY A 153 -23.12 -5.96 -18.41
C GLY A 153 -23.75 -6.59 -17.15
N GLY A 154 -23.04 -7.43 -16.41
CA GLY A 154 -23.56 -8.20 -15.29
C GLY A 154 -24.12 -9.58 -15.67
N GLU A 155 -23.93 -10.01 -16.91
CA GLU A 155 -24.46 -11.26 -17.44
C GLU A 155 -23.32 -12.25 -17.76
N GLY A 156 -23.59 -13.54 -17.60
CA GLY A 156 -22.62 -14.60 -17.87
C GLY A 156 -21.47 -14.64 -16.86
N ILE A 157 -20.32 -15.15 -17.29
CA ILE A 157 -19.14 -15.35 -16.44
C ILE A 157 -18.43 -14.01 -16.25
N ASP A 158 -18.24 -13.58 -15.00
CA ASP A 158 -17.45 -12.39 -14.67
C ASP A 158 -15.98 -12.57 -15.13
N PRO A 159 -15.45 -11.69 -16.00
CA PRO A 159 -14.06 -11.78 -16.44
C PRO A 159 -13.04 -11.86 -15.31
N VAL A 160 -13.34 -11.28 -14.15
CA VAL A 160 -12.46 -11.26 -12.98
C VAL A 160 -12.48 -12.58 -12.21
N GLU A 161 -13.57 -13.34 -12.25
CA GLU A 161 -13.70 -14.63 -11.55
C GLU A 161 -12.88 -15.74 -12.19
N GLN A 162 -12.57 -15.66 -13.47
CA GLN A 162 -11.77 -16.67 -14.18
C GLN A 162 -10.41 -16.92 -13.52
N ARG A 163 -9.85 -15.94 -12.78
CA ARG A 163 -8.58 -16.04 -12.06
C ARG A 163 -8.72 -16.54 -10.61
N ASN A 164 -9.92 -16.53 -10.04
CA ASN A 164 -10.09 -16.79 -8.61
C ASN A 164 -10.08 -18.29 -8.22
N LYS A 165 -10.09 -19.20 -9.19
CA LYS A 165 -10.08 -20.65 -8.93
C LYS A 165 -8.82 -21.17 -8.19
N SER A 166 -7.76 -20.37 -8.09
CA SER A 166 -6.49 -20.73 -7.45
C SER A 166 -6.13 -19.94 -6.18
N LYS A 167 -7.00 -19.04 -5.71
CA LYS A 167 -6.71 -18.26 -4.50
C LYS A 167 -6.90 -19.13 -3.26
N ARG A 168 -5.81 -19.34 -2.50
CA ARG A 168 -5.87 -19.81 -1.12
C ARG A 168 -6.79 -18.88 -0.32
N PRO A 169 -7.64 -19.42 0.58
CA PRO A 169 -8.47 -18.59 1.46
C PRO A 169 -7.56 -17.60 2.21
N SER A 170 -8.00 -16.35 2.29
CA SER A 170 -7.26 -15.35 3.06
C SER A 170 -7.23 -15.77 4.53
N MET A 171 -6.05 -15.88 5.11
CA MET A 171 -5.91 -16.16 6.54
C MET A 171 -6.62 -15.06 7.35
N LYS A 172 -7.33 -15.46 8.41
CA LYS A 172 -7.93 -14.52 9.35
C LYS A 172 -6.84 -13.59 9.91
N PHE A 173 -7.18 -12.32 10.14
CA PHE A 173 -6.25 -11.37 10.72
C PHE A 173 -5.88 -11.75 12.15
N GLU A 174 -6.86 -12.23 12.92
CA GLU A 174 -6.68 -12.67 14.29
C GLU A 174 -5.75 -13.88 14.38
N GLY A 175 -4.74 -13.80 15.24
CA GLY A 175 -3.70 -14.82 15.39
C GLY A 175 -2.67 -14.87 14.25
N SER A 176 -2.77 -13.97 13.25
CA SER A 176 -1.83 -13.94 12.12
C SER A 176 -0.47 -13.31 12.49
N ASP A 177 0.56 -13.64 11.69
CA ASP A 177 1.89 -13.00 11.78
C ASP A 177 1.80 -11.47 11.67
N ARG A 178 0.87 -10.97 10.86
CA ARG A 178 0.62 -9.54 10.70
C ARG A 178 0.14 -8.89 12.01
N GLN A 179 -0.74 -9.57 12.75
CA GLN A 179 -1.22 -9.08 14.04
C GLN A 179 -0.10 -9.07 15.08
N GLY A 180 0.67 -10.16 15.20
CA GLY A 180 1.78 -10.23 16.15
C GLY A 180 2.86 -9.18 15.88
N ARG A 181 3.23 -8.96 14.60
CA ARG A 181 4.13 -7.87 14.18
C ARG A 181 3.61 -6.50 14.65
N GLY A 182 2.32 -6.25 14.45
CA GLY A 182 1.68 -5.00 14.86
C GLY A 182 1.70 -4.79 16.38
N ARG A 183 1.38 -5.84 17.15
CA ARG A 183 1.42 -5.80 18.63
C ARG A 183 2.81 -5.47 19.15
N LEU A 184 3.84 -6.15 18.64
CA LEU A 184 5.23 -5.88 19.06
C LEU A 184 5.63 -4.44 18.77
N ILE A 185 5.45 -3.94 17.56
CA ILE A 185 5.77 -2.56 17.19
C ILE A 185 5.02 -1.55 18.09
N ASN A 186 3.75 -1.81 18.43
CA ASN A 186 2.98 -0.93 19.31
C ASN A 186 3.55 -0.84 20.73
N VAL A 187 4.11 -1.94 21.25
CA VAL A 187 4.80 -1.92 22.56
C VAL A 187 6.15 -1.23 22.45
N LEU A 188 6.92 -1.50 21.39
CA LEU A 188 8.23 -0.89 21.14
C LEU A 188 8.20 0.64 20.97
N ARG A 189 7.06 1.20 20.56
CA ARG A 189 6.85 2.66 20.57
C ARG A 189 6.89 3.29 21.98
N LYS A 190 6.70 2.47 23.00
CA LYS A 190 6.56 2.95 24.39
C LYS A 190 7.71 2.55 25.28
N ARG A 191 8.33 1.39 25.00
CA ARG A 191 9.41 0.85 25.84
C ARG A 191 10.20 -0.25 25.14
N LEU A 192 11.35 -0.55 25.71
CA LEU A 192 12.11 -1.75 25.35
C LEU A 192 11.32 -3.03 25.69
N VAL A 193 11.56 -4.09 24.96
CA VAL A 193 10.96 -5.42 25.14
C VAL A 193 12.06 -6.46 25.25
N SER A 194 12.02 -7.29 26.31
CA SER A 194 12.94 -8.42 26.44
C SER A 194 12.47 -9.63 25.61
N SER A 195 13.40 -10.54 25.30
CA SER A 195 13.06 -11.77 24.58
C SER A 195 12.01 -12.64 25.29
N SER A 196 11.99 -12.62 26.62
CA SER A 196 11.04 -13.39 27.43
C SER A 196 9.59 -12.88 27.35
N GLU A 197 9.37 -11.65 26.90
CA GLU A 197 8.03 -11.04 26.79
C GLU A 197 7.39 -11.24 25.41
N LEU A 198 8.16 -11.71 24.42
CA LEU A 198 7.70 -11.80 23.02
C LEU A 198 6.43 -12.62 22.84
N GLU A 199 6.36 -13.81 23.46
CA GLU A 199 5.22 -14.71 23.32
C GLU A 199 3.91 -14.09 23.84
N GLU A 200 3.99 -13.38 24.96
CA GLU A 200 2.85 -12.70 25.56
C GLU A 200 2.42 -11.50 24.69
N ILE A 201 3.35 -10.64 24.32
CA ILE A 201 3.08 -9.44 23.52
C ILE A 201 2.52 -9.80 22.15
N MET A 202 3.11 -10.78 21.47
CA MET A 202 2.68 -11.18 20.13
C MET A 202 1.42 -12.06 20.16
N GLY A 203 1.09 -12.63 21.33
CA GLY A 203 -0.10 -13.45 21.54
C GLY A 203 0.06 -14.90 21.05
N TRP A 204 1.29 -15.44 21.10
CA TRP A 204 1.62 -16.81 20.67
C TRP A 204 2.31 -17.60 21.79
N LYS A 205 1.61 -17.79 22.91
CA LYS A 205 2.12 -18.58 24.04
C LYS A 205 2.45 -20.00 23.61
N GLY A 206 3.66 -20.46 23.94
CA GLY A 206 4.18 -21.78 23.59
C GLY A 206 4.70 -21.90 22.15
N ASP A 207 4.90 -20.80 21.44
CA ASP A 207 5.45 -20.78 20.08
C ASP A 207 6.63 -19.79 19.96
N PRO A 208 7.73 -20.04 20.69
CA PRO A 208 8.90 -19.16 20.69
C PRO A 208 9.59 -19.10 19.31
N GLU A 209 9.58 -20.19 18.54
CA GLU A 209 10.18 -20.24 17.20
C GLU A 209 9.48 -19.28 16.23
N ARG A 210 8.17 -19.21 16.30
CA ARG A 210 7.38 -18.26 15.52
C ARG A 210 7.71 -16.81 15.91
N CYS A 211 7.79 -16.53 17.21
CA CYS A 211 8.16 -15.21 17.71
C CYS A 211 9.53 -14.80 17.18
N GLU A 212 10.54 -15.67 17.32
CA GLU A 212 11.90 -15.40 16.87
C GLU A 212 11.97 -15.19 15.35
N ARG A 213 11.31 -16.03 14.56
CA ARG A 213 11.22 -15.88 13.11
C ARG A 213 10.65 -14.52 12.71
N ILE A 214 9.59 -14.08 13.39
CA ILE A 214 8.95 -12.80 13.09
C ILE A 214 9.81 -11.62 13.53
N VAL A 215 10.42 -11.68 14.68
CA VAL A 215 11.35 -10.63 15.17
C VAL A 215 12.54 -10.49 14.22
N ASN A 216 13.16 -11.60 13.82
CA ASN A 216 14.24 -11.59 12.85
C ASN A 216 13.81 -10.96 11.51
N GLY A 217 12.56 -11.21 11.08
CA GLY A 217 11.98 -10.54 9.93
C GLY A 217 11.82 -9.02 10.12
N LEU A 218 11.46 -8.57 11.33
CA LEU A 218 11.36 -7.13 11.66
C LEU A 218 12.74 -6.46 11.71
N ILE A 219 13.75 -7.15 12.24
CA ILE A 219 15.14 -6.68 12.25
C ILE A 219 15.66 -6.56 10.82
N LYS A 220 15.45 -7.57 9.99
CA LYS A 220 15.81 -7.52 8.56
C LYS A 220 15.11 -6.40 7.79
N ASP A 221 13.86 -6.11 8.15
CA ASP A 221 13.10 -4.99 7.57
C ASP A 221 13.60 -3.62 8.08
N GLY A 222 14.46 -3.58 9.13
CA GLY A 222 14.96 -2.37 9.79
C GLY A 222 13.92 -1.70 10.69
N LEU A 223 12.90 -2.44 11.13
CA LEU A 223 11.82 -1.93 12.00
C LEU A 223 12.10 -2.13 13.49
N VAL A 224 13.07 -2.98 13.81
CA VAL A 224 13.46 -3.33 15.19
C VAL A 224 14.98 -3.49 15.24
N GLU A 225 15.57 -3.06 16.32
CA GLU A 225 16.96 -3.34 16.70
C GLU A 225 17.00 -4.26 17.91
N CYS A 226 18.08 -5.04 18.04
CA CYS A 226 18.31 -5.92 19.16
C CYS A 226 19.69 -5.60 19.76
N ASN A 227 19.75 -5.33 21.05
CA ASN A 227 21.00 -5.08 21.75
C ASN A 227 21.65 -6.39 22.24
N VAL A 228 22.86 -6.28 22.82
CA VAL A 228 23.65 -7.42 23.35
C VAL A 228 22.95 -8.16 24.51
N LYS A 229 22.01 -7.50 25.20
CA LYS A 229 21.21 -8.08 26.28
C LYS A 229 19.94 -8.79 25.78
N LYS A 230 19.76 -8.93 24.46
CA LYS A 230 18.54 -9.43 23.82
C LYS A 230 17.28 -8.62 24.19
N GLU A 231 17.43 -7.31 24.29
CA GLU A 231 16.34 -6.36 24.38
C GLU A 231 16.10 -5.72 23.02
N TYR A 232 14.85 -5.54 22.67
CA TYR A 232 14.40 -5.00 21.38
C TYR A 232 13.93 -3.57 21.55
N SER A 233 14.24 -2.74 20.53
CA SER A 233 13.82 -1.33 20.43
C SER A 233 13.39 -0.98 19.02
N LEU A 234 12.79 0.19 18.83
CA LEU A 234 12.73 0.81 17.52
C LEU A 234 14.15 1.21 17.08
N PRO A 235 14.43 1.33 15.77
CA PRO A 235 15.75 1.70 15.26
C PRO A 235 16.11 3.14 15.64
N SER A 236 17.38 3.36 15.99
CA SER A 236 17.93 4.66 16.39
C SER A 236 18.03 5.66 15.22
#